data_95f88787a1c252951344e97d8e123217
#
_entry.id   95f88787a1c252951344e97d8e123217
#
_cell.length_a   1.000
_cell.length_b   1.000
_cell.length_c   1.000
_cell.angle_alpha   90.00
_cell.angle_beta   90.00
_cell.angle_gamma   90.00
#
_symmetry.space_group_name_H-M   'P 1'
#
loop_
_entity.id
_entity.type
_entity.pdbx_description
1 polymer ?
#
loop_
_entity_poly.entity_id
_entity_poly.type
_entity_poly.pdbx_seq_one_letter_code
_entity_poly.pdbx_strand_id
1 'polypeptide(L)'
;TIISSTNYSKSINKSPVRLQKSTGNCLYQERILLYMNYDSVPLRDFKELNDWETVIFVYQSALKQVETKIDILNGEFQHRHKYNPIEHVKSRIKTPESIIKKLKRHGYESSIENMVRYVNDIAGIRISCSFTSDIYLIADMISKQNDLTILARRDYMKNPKKSGYRSYHMLVTTPVFLSDSIIDTKVEIQIRTVAQDFWATLEHKMHYKFEGDGPDYITKELRECARYVAELDTRMEELNNEIQKYGKLSDKK
;
A
#
# COMPACT_ATOMS: atom_id res chain seq x y z
N THR A 1 -11.00 -62.85 6.97
CA THR A 1 -11.83 -62.17 7.98
C THR A 1 -11.90 -60.72 7.65
N ILE A 2 -13.06 -60.29 7.23
CA ILE A 2 -13.44 -58.95 6.76
C ILE A 2 -13.81 -58.14 8.00
N ILE A 3 -13.30 -56.92 8.14
CA ILE A 3 -13.93 -55.87 8.98
C ILE A 3 -14.01 -54.59 8.19
N SER A 4 -15.24 -54.11 8.14
CA SER A 4 -15.79 -52.99 7.40
C SER A 4 -15.37 -51.62 7.90
N SER A 5 -15.17 -50.72 6.96
CA SER A 5 -15.03 -49.26 7.12
C SER A 5 -16.40 -48.62 7.35
N THR A 6 -16.55 -47.85 8.40
CA THR A 6 -17.72 -46.97 8.62
C THR A 6 -17.34 -45.53 8.43
N ASN A 7 -17.90 -44.92 7.38
CA ASN A 7 -17.87 -43.48 7.10
C ASN A 7 -18.72 -42.72 8.12
N TYR A 8 -18.16 -41.66 8.73
CA TYR A 8 -18.90 -40.61 9.43
C TYR A 8 -18.74 -39.31 8.68
N SER A 9 -19.71 -39.01 7.80
CA SER A 9 -19.91 -37.68 7.26
C SER A 9 -20.79 -36.88 8.22
N LYS A 10 -20.22 -35.88 8.92
CA LYS A 10 -21.02 -34.86 9.62
C LYS A 10 -21.26 -33.67 8.69
N SER A 11 -22.50 -33.60 8.22
CA SER A 11 -23.04 -32.39 7.57
C SER A 11 -23.19 -31.28 8.60
N ILE A 12 -22.47 -30.16 8.39
CA ILE A 12 -22.67 -28.93 9.14
C ILE A 12 -23.71 -28.10 8.39
N ASN A 13 -24.95 -28.12 8.86
CA ASN A 13 -26.02 -27.22 8.47
C ASN A 13 -25.68 -25.80 8.94
N LYS A 14 -25.32 -24.90 8.02
CA LYS A 14 -25.27 -23.47 8.28
C LYS A 14 -26.59 -22.83 7.87
N SER A 15 -27.42 -22.49 8.86
CA SER A 15 -28.58 -21.62 8.67
C SER A 15 -28.09 -20.21 8.27
N PRO A 16 -28.77 -19.51 7.35
CA PRO A 16 -28.40 -18.12 6.99
C PRO A 16 -28.81 -17.17 8.11
N VAL A 17 -27.83 -16.48 8.68
CA VAL A 17 -28.07 -15.36 9.60
C VAL A 17 -28.70 -14.22 8.80
N ARG A 18 -29.93 -13.90 9.15
CA ARG A 18 -30.72 -12.80 8.59
C ARG A 18 -30.17 -11.46 9.11
N LEU A 19 -29.37 -10.76 8.31
CA LEU A 19 -28.83 -9.44 8.65
C LEU A 19 -29.94 -8.39 8.51
N GLN A 20 -30.29 -7.75 9.60
CA GLN A 20 -31.10 -6.53 9.61
C GLN A 20 -30.31 -5.38 9.00
N LYS A 21 -30.92 -4.72 8.01
CA LYS A 21 -30.36 -3.53 7.34
C LYS A 21 -30.39 -2.34 8.29
N SER A 22 -29.22 -1.91 8.78
CA SER A 22 -29.01 -0.56 9.31
C SER A 22 -28.21 0.25 8.29
N THR A 23 -28.70 1.39 7.92
CA THR A 23 -28.30 2.24 6.79
C THR A 23 -26.96 3.01 7.01
N GLY A 24 -26.08 2.52 7.87
CA GLY A 24 -24.75 3.10 8.08
C GLY A 24 -23.56 2.19 7.75
N ASN A 25 -23.77 0.91 7.42
CA ASN A 25 -22.73 -0.12 7.48
C ASN A 25 -22.25 -0.64 6.09
N CYS A 26 -22.79 -0.15 4.98
CA CYS A 26 -22.47 -0.68 3.65
C CYS A 26 -21.03 -0.34 3.21
N LEU A 27 -20.52 0.83 3.57
CA LEU A 27 -19.15 1.28 3.24
C LEU A 27 -18.07 0.56 4.07
N TYR A 28 -18.43 0.06 5.24
CA TYR A 28 -17.53 -0.70 6.12
C TYR A 28 -17.33 -2.13 5.61
N GLN A 29 -18.38 -2.77 5.09
CA GLN A 29 -18.35 -4.15 4.59
C GLN A 29 -17.57 -4.27 3.28
N GLU A 30 -17.68 -3.33 2.35
CA GLU A 30 -16.84 -3.32 1.14
C GLU A 30 -15.35 -3.14 1.45
N ARG A 31 -15.02 -2.38 2.50
CA ARG A 31 -13.63 -2.27 2.99
C ARG A 31 -13.12 -3.57 3.61
N ILE A 32 -13.96 -4.30 4.33
CA ILE A 32 -13.60 -5.58 4.98
C ILE A 32 -13.41 -6.68 3.91
N LEU A 33 -14.30 -6.78 2.92
CA LEU A 33 -14.18 -7.77 1.82
C LEU A 33 -12.93 -7.56 0.96
N LEU A 34 -12.49 -6.32 0.76
CA LEU A 34 -11.23 -6.01 0.08
C LEU A 34 -9.96 -6.39 0.88
N TYR A 35 -10.08 -6.52 2.22
CA TYR A 35 -8.98 -7.00 3.08
C TYR A 35 -8.97 -8.51 3.27
N MET A 36 -10.09 -9.22 3.06
CA MET A 36 -10.22 -10.65 3.35
C MET A 36 -9.62 -11.60 2.30
N ASN A 37 -9.23 -11.09 1.11
CA ASN A 37 -8.64 -11.93 0.05
C ASN A 37 -7.13 -12.20 0.21
N TYR A 38 -6.52 -11.83 1.34
CA TYR A 38 -5.09 -12.03 1.62
C TYR A 38 -4.76 -13.18 2.56
N ASP A 39 -5.77 -13.99 2.93
CA ASP A 39 -5.60 -15.12 3.87
C ASP A 39 -4.75 -16.27 3.33
N SER A 40 -4.28 -16.21 2.07
CA SER A 40 -3.63 -17.35 1.41
C SER A 40 -2.10 -17.27 1.30
N VAL A 41 -1.45 -16.20 1.76
CA VAL A 41 0.02 -16.17 1.78
C VAL A 41 0.50 -16.64 3.14
N PRO A 42 1.12 -17.83 3.23
CA PRO A 42 1.73 -18.26 4.47
C PRO A 42 2.88 -17.31 4.80
N LEU A 43 2.66 -16.42 5.75
CA LEU A 43 3.72 -15.66 6.39
C LEU A 43 4.51 -16.66 7.23
N ARG A 44 5.59 -17.18 6.65
CA ARG A 44 6.45 -18.15 7.35
C ARG A 44 6.99 -17.47 8.61
N ASP A 45 6.89 -18.19 9.71
CA ASP A 45 7.68 -18.06 10.94
C ASP A 45 7.44 -16.88 11.90
N PHE A 46 6.43 -15.99 11.66
CA PHE A 46 6.04 -15.03 12.71
C PHE A 46 5.50 -15.67 13.99
N LYS A 47 5.18 -16.95 13.99
CA LYS A 47 4.67 -17.67 15.18
C LYS A 47 5.71 -17.82 16.28
N GLU A 48 6.99 -17.72 15.94
CA GLU A 48 8.09 -17.84 16.89
C GLU A 48 8.48 -16.50 17.54
N LEU A 49 7.97 -15.36 16.98
CA LEU A 49 8.23 -14.04 17.54
C LEU A 49 7.24 -13.71 18.65
N ASN A 50 7.70 -13.80 19.88
CA ASN A 50 6.87 -13.65 21.08
C ASN A 50 6.80 -12.22 21.62
N ASP A 51 7.57 -11.28 21.06
CA ASP A 51 7.60 -9.91 21.54
C ASP A 51 7.48 -8.86 20.41
N TRP A 52 6.92 -7.71 20.73
CA TRP A 52 6.69 -6.61 19.82
C TRP A 52 7.97 -5.98 19.28
N GLU A 53 9.02 -5.94 20.06
CA GLU A 53 10.29 -5.30 19.69
C GLU A 53 10.96 -6.08 18.57
N THR A 54 11.01 -7.41 18.70
CA THR A 54 11.53 -8.29 17.66
C THR A 54 10.71 -8.20 16.37
N VAL A 55 9.37 -8.15 16.47
CA VAL A 55 8.52 -7.98 15.29
C VAL A 55 8.79 -6.65 14.61
N ILE A 56 8.88 -5.56 15.36
CA ILE A 56 9.17 -4.22 14.80
C ILE A 56 10.56 -4.20 14.17
N PHE A 57 11.57 -4.84 14.78
CA PHE A 57 12.91 -4.97 14.20
C PHE A 57 12.89 -5.68 12.84
N VAL A 58 12.11 -6.76 12.69
CA VAL A 58 11.94 -7.46 11.42
C VAL A 58 11.32 -6.54 10.36
N TYR A 59 10.27 -5.78 10.72
CA TYR A 59 9.67 -4.80 9.81
C TYR A 59 10.61 -3.66 9.43
N GLN A 60 11.46 -3.19 10.36
CA GLN A 60 12.50 -2.19 10.08
C GLN A 60 13.54 -2.75 9.11
N SER A 61 13.94 -4.00 9.29
CA SER A 61 14.89 -4.69 8.41
C SER A 61 14.33 -4.85 6.99
N ALA A 62 13.07 -5.29 6.86
CA ALA A 62 12.37 -5.37 5.58
C ALA A 62 12.27 -4.00 4.89
N LEU A 63 11.92 -2.96 5.66
CA LEU A 63 11.81 -1.60 5.16
C LEU A 63 13.14 -1.14 4.56
N LYS A 64 14.25 -1.32 5.28
CA LYS A 64 15.59 -0.95 4.85
C LYS A 64 16.03 -1.70 3.58
N GLN A 65 15.71 -3.00 3.47
CA GLN A 65 16.01 -3.78 2.27
C GLN A 65 15.29 -3.21 1.04
N VAL A 66 13.98 -2.92 1.17
CA VAL A 66 13.17 -2.39 0.07
C VAL A 66 13.60 -0.96 -0.29
N GLU A 67 13.93 -0.10 0.68
CA GLU A 67 14.49 1.23 0.43
C GLU A 67 15.79 1.16 -0.37
N THR A 68 16.76 0.36 0.10
CA THR A 68 18.03 0.17 -0.61
C THR A 68 17.82 -0.29 -2.04
N LYS A 69 16.84 -1.18 -2.27
CA LYS A 69 16.49 -1.64 -3.60
C LYS A 69 15.93 -0.52 -4.48
N ILE A 70 15.05 0.31 -3.94
CA ILE A 70 14.51 1.48 -4.65
C ILE A 70 15.64 2.45 -5.03
N ASP A 71 16.57 2.70 -4.12
CA ASP A 71 17.73 3.57 -4.36
C ASP A 71 18.64 3.02 -5.46
N ILE A 72 18.88 1.70 -5.48
CA ILE A 72 19.66 1.03 -6.53
C ILE A 72 18.94 1.15 -7.88
N LEU A 73 17.64 0.87 -7.94
CA LEU A 73 16.86 0.97 -9.17
C LEU A 73 16.84 2.39 -9.71
N ASN A 74 16.70 3.37 -8.84
CA ASN A 74 16.72 4.79 -9.21
C ASN A 74 18.09 5.21 -9.74
N GLY A 75 19.18 4.80 -9.06
CA GLY A 75 20.54 5.08 -9.49
C GLY A 75 20.87 4.41 -10.84
N GLU A 76 20.48 3.15 -11.03
CA GLU A 76 20.64 2.45 -12.31
C GLU A 76 19.88 3.17 -13.43
N PHE A 77 18.64 3.55 -13.20
CA PHE A 77 17.81 4.23 -14.18
C PHE A 77 18.40 5.58 -14.58
N GLN A 78 18.82 6.38 -13.59
CA GLN A 78 19.50 7.66 -13.83
C GLN A 78 20.78 7.49 -14.63
N HIS A 79 21.59 6.46 -14.33
CA HIS A 79 22.83 6.18 -15.04
C HIS A 79 22.58 5.86 -16.53
N ARG A 80 21.55 5.04 -16.80
CA ARG A 80 21.23 4.59 -18.17
C ARG A 80 20.52 5.64 -19.01
N HIS A 81 19.59 6.39 -18.42
CA HIS A 81 18.67 7.26 -19.13
C HIS A 81 18.92 8.76 -18.93
N LYS A 82 19.90 9.14 -18.06
CA LYS A 82 20.19 10.52 -17.66
C LYS A 82 18.93 11.27 -17.19
N TYR A 83 17.98 10.54 -16.63
CA TYR A 83 16.70 11.02 -16.12
C TYR A 83 16.44 10.38 -14.75
N ASN A 84 15.92 11.15 -13.82
CA ASN A 84 15.54 10.66 -12.50
C ASN A 84 14.00 10.68 -12.36
N PRO A 85 13.32 9.52 -12.35
CA PRO A 85 11.87 9.48 -12.18
C PRO A 85 11.42 9.68 -10.72
N ILE A 86 12.33 9.51 -9.75
CA ILE A 86 12.03 9.59 -8.31
C ILE A 86 12.57 10.91 -7.76
N GLU A 87 11.68 11.76 -7.26
CA GLU A 87 12.03 13.00 -6.58
C GLU A 87 12.32 12.78 -5.09
N HIS A 88 11.46 12.02 -4.42
CA HIS A 88 11.58 11.76 -2.98
C HIS A 88 11.15 10.36 -2.63
N VAL A 89 11.89 9.74 -1.70
CA VAL A 89 11.51 8.52 -1.00
C VAL A 89 11.38 8.86 0.48
N LYS A 90 10.24 8.49 1.08
CA LYS A 90 10.00 8.61 2.52
C LYS A 90 9.53 7.26 3.04
N SER A 91 10.15 6.77 4.09
CA SER A 91 9.75 5.56 4.76
C SER A 91 9.30 5.80 6.19
N ARG A 92 8.53 4.89 6.71
CA ARG A 92 8.15 4.90 8.11
C ARG A 92 7.79 3.52 8.60
N ILE A 93 8.04 3.30 9.89
CA ILE A 93 7.38 2.25 10.67
C ILE A 93 6.19 2.87 11.39
N LYS A 94 5.06 2.19 11.36
CA LYS A 94 3.86 2.59 12.08
C LYS A 94 4.06 2.37 13.58
N THR A 95 3.71 3.38 14.39
CA THR A 95 3.90 3.29 15.84
C THR A 95 2.98 2.23 16.46
N PRO A 96 3.40 1.56 17.56
CA PRO A 96 2.60 0.56 18.25
C PRO A 96 1.18 1.04 18.59
N GLU A 97 1.03 2.28 19.08
CA GLU A 97 -0.26 2.88 19.40
C GLU A 97 -1.16 2.99 18.18
N SER A 98 -0.57 3.36 17.01
CA SER A 98 -1.30 3.46 15.74
C SER A 98 -1.72 2.09 15.21
N ILE A 99 -0.91 1.04 15.45
CA ILE A 99 -1.24 -0.34 15.11
C ILE A 99 -2.41 -0.81 15.97
N ILE A 100 -2.32 -0.65 17.30
CA ILE A 100 -3.37 -1.02 18.25
C ILE A 100 -4.67 -0.28 17.94
N LYS A 101 -4.62 1.04 17.68
CA LYS A 101 -5.79 1.83 17.29
C LYS A 101 -6.43 1.31 15.99
N LYS A 102 -5.61 0.87 15.03
CA LYS A 102 -6.09 0.29 13.78
C LYS A 102 -6.76 -1.06 14.00
N LEU A 103 -6.16 -1.97 14.78
CA LEU A 103 -6.74 -3.26 15.12
C LEU A 103 -8.10 -3.10 15.83
N LYS A 104 -8.15 -2.27 16.87
CA LYS A 104 -9.40 -1.97 17.62
C LYS A 104 -10.50 -1.42 16.72
N ARG A 105 -10.16 -0.48 15.81
CA ARG A 105 -11.13 0.08 14.85
C ARG A 105 -11.73 -0.97 13.93
N HIS A 106 -11.00 -2.05 13.64
CA HIS A 106 -11.47 -3.17 12.82
C HIS A 106 -12.07 -4.32 13.65
N GLY A 107 -12.17 -4.18 14.98
CA GLY A 107 -12.74 -5.20 15.86
C GLY A 107 -11.80 -6.38 16.17
N TYR A 108 -10.50 -6.21 15.95
CA TYR A 108 -9.50 -7.24 16.24
C TYR A 108 -8.84 -7.01 17.60
N GLU A 109 -8.49 -8.09 18.27
CA GLU A 109 -7.64 -8.04 19.48
C GLU A 109 -6.24 -7.56 19.14
N SER A 110 -5.60 -6.90 20.12
CA SER A 110 -4.24 -6.37 19.99
C SER A 110 -3.21 -7.48 20.28
N SER A 111 -3.06 -8.42 19.32
CA SER A 111 -2.07 -9.48 19.34
C SER A 111 -1.07 -9.33 18.20
N ILE A 112 0.12 -9.94 18.35
CA ILE A 112 1.14 -9.98 17.29
C ILE A 112 0.58 -10.67 16.04
N GLU A 113 -0.14 -11.77 16.21
CA GLU A 113 -0.75 -12.49 15.10
C GLU A 113 -1.71 -11.60 14.30
N ASN A 114 -2.62 -10.89 14.99
CA ASN A 114 -3.55 -9.98 14.33
C ASN A 114 -2.85 -8.77 13.70
N MET A 115 -1.78 -8.27 14.32
CA MET A 115 -0.94 -7.21 13.77
C MET A 115 -0.34 -7.63 12.43
N VAL A 116 0.35 -8.77 12.41
CA VAL A 116 0.99 -9.28 11.19
C VAL A 116 -0.04 -9.64 10.13
N ARG A 117 -1.17 -10.21 10.52
CA ARG A 117 -2.23 -10.65 9.60
C ARG A 117 -3.00 -9.49 8.96
N TYR A 118 -3.45 -8.52 9.76
CA TYR A 118 -4.43 -7.52 9.33
C TYR A 118 -3.88 -6.11 9.12
N VAL A 119 -2.67 -5.80 9.62
CA VAL A 119 -2.07 -4.48 9.42
C VAL A 119 -1.00 -4.55 8.32
N ASN A 120 -1.36 -4.07 7.11
CA ASN A 120 -0.48 -4.16 5.94
C ASN A 120 0.48 -2.96 5.79
N ASP A 121 0.31 -1.90 6.57
CA ASP A 121 1.07 -0.66 6.53
C ASP A 121 1.94 -0.43 7.78
N ILE A 122 2.44 -1.53 8.37
CA ILE A 122 3.40 -1.47 9.48
C ILE A 122 4.71 -0.87 8.98
N ALA A 123 5.28 -1.45 7.92
CA ALA A 123 6.36 -0.85 7.15
C ALA A 123 5.76 -0.19 5.90
N GLY A 124 6.00 1.08 5.70
CA GLY A 124 5.46 1.84 4.59
C GLY A 124 6.51 2.70 3.90
N ILE A 125 6.56 2.63 2.57
CA ILE A 125 7.40 3.47 1.72
C ILE A 125 6.49 4.34 0.87
N ARG A 126 6.85 5.61 0.74
CA ARG A 126 6.21 6.56 -0.16
C ARG A 126 7.23 7.08 -1.15
N ILE A 127 6.93 6.91 -2.43
CA ILE A 127 7.73 7.38 -3.55
C ILE A 127 6.96 8.52 -4.21
N SER A 128 7.58 9.68 -4.34
CA SER A 128 7.05 10.83 -5.07
C SER A 128 7.81 10.98 -6.38
N CYS A 129 7.07 10.98 -7.50
CA CYS A 129 7.58 11.04 -8.87
C CYS A 129 7.29 12.39 -9.51
N SER A 130 8.03 12.73 -10.57
CA SER A 130 7.79 13.95 -11.36
C SER A 130 6.47 13.85 -12.13
N PHE A 131 6.24 12.75 -12.85
CA PHE A 131 5.13 12.59 -13.78
C PHE A 131 4.28 11.35 -13.50
N THR A 132 3.07 11.33 -14.03
CA THR A 132 2.15 10.20 -13.88
C THR A 132 2.69 8.93 -14.55
N SER A 133 3.38 9.05 -15.68
CA SER A 133 4.04 7.93 -16.37
C SER A 133 5.12 7.26 -15.51
N ASP A 134 5.85 8.04 -14.70
CA ASP A 134 6.90 7.53 -13.82
C ASP A 134 6.33 6.61 -12.74
N ILE A 135 5.09 6.85 -12.29
CA ILE A 135 4.42 5.99 -11.31
C ILE A 135 4.37 4.54 -11.81
N TYR A 136 3.96 4.35 -13.06
CA TYR A 136 3.85 3.02 -13.67
C TYR A 136 5.21 2.43 -14.02
N LEU A 137 6.16 3.27 -14.44
CA LEU A 137 7.54 2.87 -14.69
C LEU A 137 8.17 2.29 -13.42
N ILE A 138 8.09 3.00 -12.29
CA ILE A 138 8.65 2.55 -11.02
C ILE A 138 7.92 1.30 -10.51
N ALA A 139 6.59 1.25 -10.62
CA ALA A 139 5.83 0.06 -10.26
C ALA A 139 6.24 -1.18 -11.07
N ASP A 140 6.55 -1.01 -12.36
CA ASP A 140 7.07 -2.07 -13.22
C ASP A 140 8.48 -2.51 -12.81
N MET A 141 9.39 -1.56 -12.55
CA MET A 141 10.75 -1.84 -12.09
C MET A 141 10.76 -2.65 -10.77
N ILE A 142 9.93 -2.26 -9.79
CA ILE A 142 9.76 -2.98 -8.53
C ILE A 142 9.17 -4.37 -8.78
N SER A 143 8.22 -4.49 -9.70
CA SER A 143 7.55 -5.76 -10.01
C SER A 143 8.47 -6.81 -10.63
N LYS A 144 9.58 -6.39 -11.22
CA LYS A 144 10.59 -7.26 -11.84
C LYS A 144 11.63 -7.79 -10.86
N GLN A 145 11.58 -7.38 -9.60
CA GLN A 145 12.54 -7.85 -8.59
C GLN A 145 12.15 -9.25 -8.10
N ASN A 146 13.05 -10.20 -8.27
CA ASN A 146 12.82 -11.63 -7.96
C ASN A 146 12.72 -11.92 -6.45
N ASP A 147 13.26 -11.05 -5.62
CA ASP A 147 13.24 -11.15 -4.15
C ASP A 147 12.08 -10.38 -3.52
N LEU A 148 11.18 -9.82 -4.33
CA LEU A 148 9.93 -9.22 -3.90
C LEU A 148 8.74 -10.02 -4.42
N THR A 149 7.90 -10.49 -3.52
CA THR A 149 6.62 -11.12 -3.88
C THR A 149 5.50 -10.10 -3.78
N ILE A 150 4.79 -9.86 -4.88
CA ILE A 150 3.69 -8.91 -4.90
C ILE A 150 2.42 -9.59 -4.42
N LEU A 151 1.90 -9.13 -3.29
CA LEU A 151 0.65 -9.63 -2.71
C LEU A 151 -0.57 -8.91 -3.32
N ALA A 152 -0.44 -7.59 -3.55
CA ALA A 152 -1.55 -6.79 -4.09
C ALA A 152 -1.08 -5.55 -4.84
N ARG A 153 -1.94 -5.12 -5.77
CA ARG A 153 -1.85 -3.83 -6.44
C ARG A 153 -3.19 -3.12 -6.35
N ARG A 154 -3.17 -1.82 -6.07
CA ARG A 154 -4.37 -0.95 -6.09
C ARG A 154 -4.06 0.31 -6.86
N ASP A 155 -4.69 0.47 -7.98
CA ASP A 155 -4.51 1.62 -8.87
C ASP A 155 -5.56 2.69 -8.56
N TYR A 156 -5.26 3.55 -7.57
CA TYR A 156 -6.07 4.73 -7.30
C TYR A 156 -5.75 5.91 -8.23
N MET A 157 -4.83 5.74 -9.19
CA MET A 157 -4.64 6.70 -10.28
C MET A 157 -5.81 6.60 -11.25
N LYS A 158 -6.16 5.37 -11.66
CA LYS A 158 -7.28 5.07 -12.55
C LYS A 158 -8.63 5.12 -11.83
N ASN A 159 -8.68 4.63 -10.59
CA ASN A 159 -9.90 4.55 -9.78
C ASN A 159 -9.72 5.33 -8.47
N PRO A 160 -9.81 6.66 -8.46
CA PRO A 160 -9.60 7.49 -7.28
C PRO A 160 -10.58 7.16 -6.16
N LYS A 161 -10.16 7.36 -4.91
CA LYS A 161 -11.06 7.25 -3.77
C LYS A 161 -12.14 8.35 -3.81
N LYS A 162 -13.23 8.17 -3.08
CA LYS A 162 -14.33 9.17 -2.99
C LYS A 162 -13.86 10.56 -2.53
N SER A 163 -12.76 10.64 -1.78
CA SER A 163 -12.13 11.90 -1.38
C SER A 163 -11.37 12.61 -2.51
N GLY A 164 -11.15 11.96 -3.65
CA GLY A 164 -10.26 12.43 -4.71
C GLY A 164 -8.82 11.93 -4.59
N TYR A 165 -8.48 11.18 -3.53
CA TYR A 165 -7.14 10.63 -3.33
C TYR A 165 -6.69 9.75 -4.49
N ARG A 166 -5.47 10.02 -5.00
CA ARG A 166 -4.80 9.27 -6.06
C ARG A 166 -3.45 8.76 -5.58
N SER A 167 -3.12 7.53 -5.92
CA SER A 167 -1.81 6.90 -5.69
C SER A 167 -1.83 5.50 -6.29
N TYR A 168 -0.69 4.97 -6.67
CA TYR A 168 -0.54 3.55 -6.97
C TYR A 168 0.00 2.83 -5.73
N HIS A 169 -0.71 1.83 -5.23
CA HIS A 169 -0.32 1.08 -4.05
C HIS A 169 0.12 -0.33 -4.44
N MET A 170 1.24 -0.74 -3.89
CA MET A 170 1.73 -2.11 -3.94
C MET A 170 1.88 -2.63 -2.52
N LEU A 171 1.39 -3.83 -2.25
CA LEU A 171 1.72 -4.59 -1.06
C LEU A 171 2.67 -5.70 -1.48
N VAL A 172 3.88 -5.68 -0.95
CA VAL A 172 4.91 -6.67 -1.26
C VAL A 172 5.35 -7.41 -0.01
N THR A 173 5.94 -8.59 -0.17
CA THR A 173 6.77 -9.23 0.87
C THR A 173 8.20 -9.31 0.39
N THR A 174 9.12 -9.18 1.33
CA THR A 174 10.56 -9.43 1.15
C THR A 174 11.04 -10.40 2.24
N PRO A 175 11.89 -11.37 1.92
CA PRO A 175 12.47 -12.25 2.93
C PRO A 175 13.51 -11.47 3.75
N VAL A 176 13.32 -11.45 5.05
CA VAL A 176 14.30 -10.94 6.02
C VAL A 176 15.11 -12.12 6.52
N PHE A 177 16.39 -12.15 6.19
CA PHE A 177 17.33 -13.19 6.61
C PHE A 177 17.89 -12.81 7.99
N LEU A 178 17.54 -13.55 9.01
CA LEU A 178 18.11 -13.48 10.34
C LEU A 178 19.20 -14.56 10.50
N SER A 179 19.85 -14.63 11.66
CA SER A 179 20.95 -15.59 11.92
C SER A 179 20.49 -17.04 11.80
N ASP A 180 19.26 -17.34 12.15
CA ASP A 180 18.71 -18.70 12.30
C ASP A 180 17.35 -18.93 11.60
N SER A 181 16.78 -17.86 11.02
CA SER A 181 15.46 -17.92 10.42
C SER A 181 15.31 -16.98 9.23
N ILE A 182 14.29 -17.19 8.40
CA ILE A 182 13.92 -16.32 7.27
C ILE A 182 12.45 -15.95 7.45
N ILE A 183 12.17 -14.65 7.51
CA ILE A 183 10.82 -14.16 7.76
C ILE A 183 10.33 -13.31 6.58
N ASP A 184 9.30 -13.78 5.88
CA ASP A 184 8.67 -13.02 4.81
C ASP A 184 7.84 -11.86 5.38
N THR A 185 8.29 -10.63 5.14
CA THR A 185 7.76 -9.45 5.81
C THR A 185 7.10 -8.48 4.83
N LYS A 186 5.89 -8.02 5.18
CA LYS A 186 5.09 -7.12 4.35
C LYS A 186 5.63 -5.69 4.38
N VAL A 187 5.67 -5.06 3.21
CA VAL A 187 5.94 -3.63 3.04
C VAL A 187 4.89 -3.04 2.10
N GLU A 188 4.23 -1.95 2.52
CA GLU A 188 3.34 -1.18 1.65
C GLU A 188 4.14 -0.10 0.92
N ILE A 189 4.07 -0.08 -0.41
CA ILE A 189 4.69 0.92 -1.27
C ILE A 189 3.59 1.77 -1.88
N GLN A 190 3.65 3.10 -1.69
CA GLN A 190 2.74 4.08 -2.26
C GLN A 190 3.52 4.95 -3.24
N ILE A 191 3.11 4.97 -4.51
CA ILE A 191 3.75 5.74 -5.57
C ILE A 191 2.76 6.78 -6.05
N ARG A 192 3.18 8.05 -6.13
CA ARG A 192 2.35 9.18 -6.52
C ARG A 192 3.19 10.32 -7.10
N THR A 193 2.59 11.29 -7.74
CA THR A 193 3.30 12.52 -8.14
C THR A 193 3.58 13.42 -6.94
N VAL A 194 4.50 14.37 -7.09
CA VAL A 194 4.77 15.40 -6.08
C VAL A 194 3.49 16.19 -5.74
N ALA A 195 2.69 16.53 -6.75
CA ALA A 195 1.45 17.27 -6.54
C ALA A 195 0.41 16.46 -5.76
N GLN A 196 0.30 15.16 -6.03
CA GLN A 196 -0.57 14.24 -5.28
C GLN A 196 -0.06 14.02 -3.85
N ASP A 197 1.27 13.99 -3.62
CA ASP A 197 1.85 13.88 -2.27
C ASP A 197 1.56 15.15 -1.46
N PHE A 198 1.64 16.31 -2.07
CA PHE A 198 1.26 17.59 -1.46
C PHE A 198 -0.21 17.55 -1.00
N TRP A 199 -1.14 17.25 -1.90
CA TRP A 199 -2.56 17.19 -1.57
C TRP A 199 -2.86 16.17 -0.47
N ALA A 200 -2.37 14.93 -0.61
CA ALA A 200 -2.64 13.87 0.35
C ALA A 200 -2.04 14.14 1.74
N THR A 201 -0.92 14.84 1.80
CA THR A 201 -0.29 15.23 3.06
C THR A 201 -1.12 16.28 3.80
N LEU A 202 -1.68 17.27 3.08
CA LEU A 202 -2.51 18.30 3.67
C LEU A 202 -3.90 17.78 4.05
N GLU A 203 -4.53 16.97 3.18
CA GLU A 203 -5.81 16.30 3.48
C GLU A 203 -5.71 15.52 4.79
N HIS A 204 -4.67 14.70 4.94
CA HIS A 204 -4.44 13.92 6.16
C HIS A 204 -4.26 14.81 7.40
N LYS A 205 -3.50 15.92 7.28
CA LYS A 205 -3.31 16.87 8.40
C LYS A 205 -4.60 17.57 8.78
N MET A 206 -5.45 17.91 7.82
CA MET A 206 -6.75 18.55 8.08
C MET A 206 -7.72 17.58 8.74
N HIS A 207 -7.84 16.35 8.23
CA HIS A 207 -8.68 15.32 8.85
C HIS A 207 -8.24 14.94 10.27
N TYR A 208 -6.93 14.95 10.55
CA TYR A 208 -6.42 14.62 11.89
C TYR A 208 -6.72 15.72 12.93
N LYS A 209 -6.84 16.99 12.50
CA LYS A 209 -7.19 18.11 13.40
C LYS A 209 -8.66 18.14 13.77
N PHE A 210 -9.52 17.58 12.93
CA PHE A 210 -10.95 17.42 13.24
C PHE A 210 -11.16 16.02 13.81
N GLU A 211 -11.29 15.92 15.15
CA GLU A 211 -11.78 14.69 15.80
C GLU A 211 -13.27 14.54 15.44
N GLY A 212 -13.57 13.99 14.27
CA GLY A 212 -14.91 13.80 13.73
C GLY A 212 -15.03 14.16 12.26
N ASP A 213 -16.22 14.02 11.70
CA ASP A 213 -16.53 14.47 10.34
C ASP A 213 -16.55 16.00 10.33
N GLY A 214 -15.55 16.59 9.67
CA GLY A 214 -15.52 18.02 9.44
C GLY A 214 -16.73 18.48 8.61
N PRO A 215 -17.03 19.79 8.53
CA PRO A 215 -18.13 20.31 7.76
C PRO A 215 -18.12 19.81 6.31
N ASP A 216 -19.27 19.41 5.78
CA ASP A 216 -19.42 18.82 4.44
C ASP A 216 -18.80 19.68 3.33
N TYR A 217 -18.82 21.01 3.48
CA TYR A 217 -18.23 21.92 2.50
C TYR A 217 -16.71 21.73 2.39
N ILE A 218 -15.99 21.46 3.50
CA ILE A 218 -14.53 21.23 3.48
C ILE A 218 -14.22 19.95 2.67
N THR A 219 -15.00 18.91 2.85
CA THR A 219 -14.84 17.66 2.07
C THR A 219 -15.06 17.89 0.58
N LYS A 220 -16.01 18.76 0.21
CA LYS A 220 -16.24 19.16 -1.19
C LYS A 220 -15.07 19.95 -1.75
N GLU A 221 -14.59 20.95 -1.03
CA GLU A 221 -13.43 21.76 -1.44
C GLU A 221 -12.16 20.93 -1.58
N LEU A 222 -11.89 20.01 -0.65
CA LEU A 222 -10.76 19.08 -0.76
C LEU A 222 -10.85 18.20 -2.01
N ARG A 223 -12.05 17.77 -2.39
CA ARG A 223 -12.25 17.00 -3.63
C ARG A 223 -12.01 17.86 -4.88
N GLU A 224 -12.45 19.11 -4.87
CA GLU A 224 -12.16 20.05 -5.96
C GLU A 224 -10.65 20.32 -6.07
N CYS A 225 -9.96 20.52 -4.95
CA CYS A 225 -8.50 20.62 -4.94
C CYS A 225 -7.82 19.37 -5.53
N ALA A 226 -8.32 18.16 -5.21
CA ALA A 226 -7.81 16.92 -5.80
C ALA A 226 -8.01 16.87 -7.33
N ARG A 227 -9.12 17.42 -7.83
CA ARG A 227 -9.38 17.53 -9.28
C ARG A 227 -8.37 18.48 -9.94
N TYR A 228 -8.15 19.66 -9.37
CA TYR A 228 -7.14 20.61 -9.87
C TYR A 228 -5.73 20.02 -9.90
N VAL A 229 -5.35 19.26 -8.85
CA VAL A 229 -4.06 18.55 -8.80
C VAL A 229 -3.95 17.54 -9.94
N ALA A 230 -5.01 16.77 -10.20
CA ALA A 230 -5.01 15.79 -11.29
C ALA A 230 -4.94 16.44 -12.68
N GLU A 231 -5.61 17.59 -12.87
CA GLU A 231 -5.54 18.38 -14.11
C GLU A 231 -4.14 18.96 -14.31
N LEU A 232 -3.53 19.47 -13.23
CA LEU A 232 -2.16 19.98 -13.27
C LEU A 232 -1.16 18.88 -13.64
N ASP A 233 -1.25 17.70 -13.02
CA ASP A 233 -0.41 16.55 -13.37
C ASP A 233 -0.52 16.20 -14.85
N THR A 234 -1.74 16.13 -15.38
CA THR A 234 -1.99 15.85 -16.81
C THR A 234 -1.32 16.89 -17.70
N ARG A 235 -1.49 18.17 -17.37
CA ARG A 235 -0.93 19.27 -18.16
C ARG A 235 0.60 19.31 -18.14
N MET A 236 1.20 19.01 -16.97
CA MET A 236 2.66 18.92 -16.84
C MET A 236 3.23 17.72 -17.63
N GLU A 237 2.52 16.59 -17.63
CA GLU A 237 2.87 15.43 -18.46
C GLU A 237 2.82 15.74 -19.96
N GLU A 238 1.78 16.45 -20.43
CA GLU A 238 1.64 16.88 -21.82
C GLU A 238 2.80 17.79 -22.24
N LEU A 239 3.14 18.80 -21.43
CA LEU A 239 4.26 19.70 -21.67
C LEU A 239 5.60 18.94 -21.71
N ASN A 240 5.82 18.01 -20.81
CA ASN A 240 7.02 17.17 -20.83
C ASN A 240 7.11 16.35 -22.13
N ASN A 241 6.00 15.76 -22.55
CA ASN A 241 5.94 14.99 -23.81
C ASN A 241 6.22 15.87 -25.04
N GLU A 242 5.80 17.14 -25.03
CA GLU A 242 6.12 18.09 -26.09
C GLU A 242 7.62 18.42 -26.11
N ILE A 243 8.21 18.75 -24.96
CA ILE A 243 9.65 19.05 -24.83
C ILE A 243 10.49 17.87 -25.33
N GLN A 244 10.12 16.63 -24.99
CA GLN A 244 10.83 15.44 -25.47
C GLN A 244 10.78 15.28 -26.99
N LYS A 245 9.73 15.73 -27.67
CA LYS A 245 9.67 15.73 -29.13
C LYS A 245 10.65 16.74 -29.75
N TYR A 246 10.78 17.95 -29.14
CA TYR A 246 11.72 18.97 -29.61
C TYR A 246 13.18 18.53 -29.40
N GLY A 247 13.52 17.92 -28.26
CA GLY A 247 14.86 17.39 -27.98
C GLY A 247 15.32 16.36 -29.01
N LYS A 248 14.44 15.41 -29.37
CA LYS A 248 14.74 14.40 -30.41
C LYS A 248 14.90 14.98 -31.83
N LEU A 249 14.40 16.18 -32.09
CA LEU A 249 14.56 16.88 -33.38
C LEU A 249 15.91 17.61 -33.45
N SER A 250 16.44 18.07 -32.31
CA SER A 250 17.76 18.75 -32.25
C SER A 250 18.93 17.78 -32.43
N ASP A 251 18.81 16.53 -31.94
CA ASP A 251 19.84 15.50 -32.05
C ASP A 251 19.96 14.89 -33.47
N LYS A 252 19.10 15.28 -34.39
CA LYS A 252 19.11 14.82 -35.79
C LYS A 252 19.70 15.84 -36.79
N LYS A 253 20.22 16.96 -36.29
CA LYS A 253 20.95 17.95 -37.07
C LYS A 253 22.44 17.91 -36.73
#